data_01ae41715e757c8a77b65cd6fea3151c
#
_entry.id   01ae41715e757c8a77b65cd6fea3151c
#
_cell.length_a   1.000
_cell.length_b   1.000
_cell.length_c   1.000
_cell.angle_alpha   90.00
_cell.angle_beta   90.00
_cell.angle_gamma   90.00
#
_symmetry.space_group_name_H-M   'P 1'
#
loop_
_entity.id
_entity.type
_entity.pdbx_description
1 polymer ?
#
loop_
_entity_poly.entity_id
_entity_poly.type
_entity_poly.pdbx_seq_one_letter_code
_entity_poly.pdbx_strand_id
1 'polypeptide(L)'
;MSRHLFKRAQTLKRGSVSRKNAALRTCPSRLPSPKKILPIFSKFDNSSLQSNEVFVYLQRRIEKGMEAFYRTHSYLVEHTNAPVRRDLMDEIDWSDRLIGVKGTRGVGKTTFLLQYAKEKFGYDRSCLYVNMNNFYFSQYSLVDFAGEFVKRGGKVLLVDQVFKLPNWSHDLRTCYERYPQLKIVFTGSSVMRLKEENPELNGIVKSYNLRGFSFREFLNLQTGNHFSPYTLDEILHNHEHIAKTILPYINPLNYFQDYIHHGFYPFFLEKRNFSENLLKTMNMMIEVDILLIQQIELKYLSKIKKLLYLLAVDGPVAPNVSQLAADIQTSRATVMNYIKYLADSRLINMIYPKGEMFPKKPAKIMMHNTNLMYSIYPIKVEEQDVLETFFVNTMWKDHKVNKGDKGISFLVDGELRFRVCTEHYRQKSNPNTYYAMHKMEMGHGNQIPLWLFGFLY
;
A
#
# COMPACT_ATOMS: atom_id res chain seq x y z
N MET A 1 43.83 26.27 24.40
CA MET A 1 44.84 25.48 23.69
C MET A 1 44.07 24.76 22.56
N SER A 2 44.30 24.91 21.34
CA SER A 2 45.21 25.62 20.47
C SER A 2 44.57 25.68 19.10
N ARG A 3 44.37 26.89 18.62
CA ARG A 3 44.29 27.24 17.21
C ARG A 3 45.56 26.74 16.51
N HIS A 4 45.43 26.01 15.41
CA HIS A 4 46.31 25.98 14.23
C HIS A 4 45.87 24.86 13.29
N LEU A 5 45.29 25.23 12.14
CA LEU A 5 45.46 24.61 10.82
C LEU A 5 44.44 25.17 9.84
N PHE A 6 44.56 26.48 9.63
CA PHE A 6 43.99 27.14 8.45
C PHE A 6 45.14 27.93 7.81
N LYS A 7 45.71 27.42 6.72
CA LYS A 7 46.45 28.14 5.67
C LYS A 7 47.38 27.19 4.90
N ARG A 8 46.94 26.82 3.72
CA ARG A 8 47.81 26.59 2.55
C ARG A 8 47.00 26.00 1.42
N ALA A 9 46.62 26.83 0.49
CA ALA A 9 46.65 26.60 -0.95
C ALA A 9 45.97 27.75 -1.68
N GLN A 10 46.66 28.90 -1.71
CA GLN A 10 46.51 29.87 -2.80
C GLN A 10 47.94 30.06 -3.35
N THR A 11 48.01 30.04 -4.65
CA THR A 11 49.07 30.43 -5.55
C THR A 11 49.63 29.31 -6.42
N LEU A 12 49.24 29.40 -7.69
CA LEU A 12 50.14 29.32 -8.86
C LEU A 12 49.30 29.58 -10.14
N LYS A 13 49.29 30.80 -10.55
CA LYS A 13 49.87 31.44 -11.76
C LYS A 13 49.32 30.97 -13.11
N ARG A 14 48.75 31.97 -13.74
CA ARG A 14 48.54 32.28 -15.15
C ARG A 14 49.73 31.79 -16.07
N GLY A 15 49.36 31.17 -17.16
CA GLY A 15 50.19 30.95 -18.31
C GLY A 15 49.33 30.98 -19.58
N SER A 16 49.43 32.06 -20.32
CA SER A 16 48.87 32.26 -21.64
C SER A 16 49.58 31.36 -22.67
N VAL A 17 48.87 30.88 -23.70
CA VAL A 17 49.29 30.95 -25.09
C VAL A 17 48.33 30.20 -26.05
N SER A 18 47.92 30.93 -27.08
CA SER A 18 47.75 30.54 -28.48
C SER A 18 46.42 29.88 -28.93
N ARG A 19 45.71 30.70 -29.65
CA ARG A 19 44.65 30.32 -30.62
C ARG A 19 45.23 29.42 -31.72
N LYS A 20 44.57 28.27 -31.97
CA LYS A 20 44.51 27.69 -33.32
C LYS A 20 43.09 27.24 -33.59
N ASN A 21 42.55 27.78 -34.68
CA ASN A 21 41.27 27.47 -35.29
C ASN A 21 41.19 25.96 -35.64
N ALA A 22 40.13 25.30 -35.21
CA ALA A 22 39.67 24.06 -35.83
C ALA A 22 38.17 24.08 -35.94
N ALA A 23 37.70 23.86 -37.11
CA ALA A 23 36.37 24.01 -37.66
C ALA A 23 35.23 23.41 -36.83
N LEU A 24 34.20 24.19 -36.64
CA LEU A 24 32.86 23.77 -36.31
C LEU A 24 32.31 22.80 -37.38
N ARG A 25 32.26 21.51 -37.08
CA ARG A 25 31.39 20.58 -37.81
C ARG A 25 30.01 20.58 -37.14
N THR A 26 29.09 21.21 -37.81
CA THR A 26 27.67 21.20 -37.55
C THR A 26 27.11 19.78 -37.50
N CYS A 27 26.53 19.41 -36.39
CA CYS A 27 25.69 18.21 -36.23
C CYS A 27 24.33 18.46 -36.96
N PRO A 28 23.88 17.62 -37.89
CA PRO A 28 22.60 17.83 -38.56
C PRO A 28 21.46 17.32 -37.66
N SER A 29 20.68 18.25 -37.14
CA SER A 29 19.36 18.03 -36.59
C SER A 29 18.39 17.68 -37.71
N ARG A 30 18.14 16.41 -37.97
CA ARG A 30 16.91 15.92 -38.67
C ARG A 30 16.66 14.50 -38.24
N LEU A 31 15.60 14.32 -37.42
CA LEU A 31 14.92 13.06 -37.27
C LEU A 31 14.38 12.61 -38.65
N PRO A 32 14.56 11.36 -39.06
CA PRO A 32 14.03 10.89 -40.33
C PRO A 32 12.51 10.80 -40.26
N SER A 33 11.85 11.35 -41.24
CA SER A 33 10.39 11.27 -41.45
C SER A 33 9.90 9.81 -41.55
N PRO A 34 8.62 9.51 -41.22
CA PRO A 34 8.08 8.14 -41.16
C PRO A 34 8.00 7.38 -42.51
N LYS A 35 8.58 7.91 -43.59
CA LYS A 35 8.52 7.33 -44.94
C LYS A 35 9.69 6.44 -45.35
N LYS A 36 10.60 6.05 -44.46
CA LYS A 36 11.78 5.21 -44.78
C LYS A 36 11.82 3.85 -44.07
N ILE A 37 10.70 3.34 -43.58
CA ILE A 37 10.60 1.97 -43.05
C ILE A 37 9.82 1.05 -44.00
N LEU A 38 9.80 1.35 -45.29
CA LEU A 38 9.18 0.52 -46.29
C LEU A 38 10.13 0.30 -47.46
N PRO A 39 11.03 -0.69 -47.38
CA PRO A 39 11.30 -1.53 -48.55
C PRO A 39 11.60 -3.01 -48.20
N ILE A 40 10.84 -3.64 -47.27
CA ILE A 40 10.89 -5.11 -47.14
C ILE A 40 9.56 -5.76 -47.57
N PHE A 41 8.51 -4.98 -47.81
CA PHE A 41 7.17 -5.47 -48.13
C PHE A 41 6.76 -5.42 -49.61
N SER A 42 7.69 -5.21 -50.57
CA SER A 42 7.35 -5.08 -51.98
C SER A 42 7.58 -6.33 -52.84
N LYS A 43 7.57 -7.52 -52.28
CA LYS A 43 7.71 -8.77 -53.06
C LYS A 43 6.90 -9.95 -52.52
N PHE A 44 5.64 -9.75 -52.12
CA PHE A 44 4.72 -10.88 -51.94
C PHE A 44 3.30 -10.46 -52.30
N ASP A 45 2.92 -10.86 -53.50
CA ASP A 45 1.53 -10.88 -53.93
C ASP A 45 0.94 -12.24 -53.55
N ASN A 46 0.10 -12.26 -52.50
CA ASN A 46 -0.94 -13.27 -52.23
C ASN A 46 -1.55 -13.01 -50.83
N SER A 47 -2.70 -12.41 -50.80
CA SER A 47 -3.35 -11.87 -49.58
C SER A 47 -3.88 -12.92 -48.58
N SER A 48 -3.91 -14.21 -48.91
CA SER A 48 -4.42 -15.26 -48.02
C SER A 48 -3.31 -16.09 -47.30
N LEU A 49 -2.13 -16.20 -47.92
CA LEU A 49 -0.98 -16.90 -47.29
C LEU A 49 -0.27 -16.03 -46.26
N GLN A 50 -0.22 -14.72 -46.50
CA GLN A 50 0.42 -13.78 -45.54
C GLN A 50 -0.33 -13.66 -44.22
N SER A 51 -1.66 -13.76 -44.22
CA SER A 51 -2.48 -13.70 -43.00
C SER A 51 -2.21 -14.93 -42.10
N ASN A 52 -2.04 -16.10 -42.67
CA ASN A 52 -1.75 -17.34 -41.92
C ASN A 52 -0.32 -17.38 -41.39
N GLU A 53 0.68 -16.93 -42.14
CA GLU A 53 2.07 -16.90 -41.67
C GLU A 53 2.29 -15.86 -40.54
N VAL A 54 1.69 -14.68 -40.71
CA VAL A 54 1.70 -13.64 -39.64
C VAL A 54 0.94 -14.13 -38.42
N PHE A 55 -0.19 -14.80 -38.59
CA PHE A 55 -0.95 -15.40 -37.50
C PHE A 55 -0.15 -16.48 -36.74
N VAL A 56 0.47 -17.40 -37.48
CA VAL A 56 1.35 -18.47 -36.92
C VAL A 56 2.57 -17.86 -36.25
N TYR A 57 3.20 -16.82 -36.81
CA TYR A 57 4.32 -16.11 -36.20
C TYR A 57 3.91 -15.43 -34.91
N LEU A 58 2.77 -14.72 -34.87
CA LEU A 58 2.24 -14.11 -33.65
C LEU A 58 1.86 -15.16 -32.59
N GLN A 59 1.21 -16.25 -32.97
CA GLN A 59 0.93 -17.37 -32.07
C GLN A 59 2.21 -17.94 -31.46
N ARG A 60 3.22 -18.26 -32.25
CA ARG A 60 4.52 -18.76 -31.72
C ARG A 60 5.20 -17.78 -30.78
N ARG A 61 5.03 -16.48 -31.01
CA ARG A 61 5.61 -15.44 -30.13
C ARG A 61 4.84 -15.33 -28.81
N ILE A 62 3.52 -15.44 -28.85
CA ILE A 62 2.66 -15.53 -27.66
C ILE A 62 2.96 -16.81 -26.89
N GLU A 63 3.13 -17.94 -27.58
CA GLU A 63 3.48 -19.23 -26.98
C GLU A 63 4.79 -19.18 -26.21
N LYS A 64 5.85 -18.61 -26.81
CA LYS A 64 7.14 -18.43 -26.14
C LYS A 64 7.02 -17.47 -24.95
N GLY A 65 6.19 -16.44 -25.06
CA GLY A 65 5.89 -15.51 -23.98
C GLY A 65 5.21 -16.22 -22.80
N MET A 66 4.19 -17.05 -23.05
CA MET A 66 3.46 -17.78 -22.03
C MET A 66 4.37 -18.74 -21.23
N GLU A 67 5.28 -19.46 -21.90
CA GLU A 67 6.25 -20.34 -21.20
C GLU A 67 7.21 -19.55 -20.32
N ALA A 68 7.59 -18.33 -20.69
CA ALA A 68 8.40 -17.48 -19.84
C ALA A 68 7.64 -17.07 -18.56
N PHE A 69 6.33 -16.78 -18.64
CA PHE A 69 5.50 -16.51 -17.49
C PHE A 69 5.35 -17.74 -16.56
N TYR A 70 5.15 -18.94 -17.11
CA TYR A 70 5.11 -20.16 -16.30
C TYR A 70 6.43 -20.41 -15.57
N ARG A 71 7.58 -20.22 -16.21
CA ARG A 71 8.89 -20.31 -15.54
C ARG A 71 9.04 -19.31 -14.42
N THR A 72 8.65 -18.06 -14.66
CA THR A 72 8.68 -17.00 -13.65
C THR A 72 7.74 -17.33 -12.49
N HIS A 73 6.53 -17.79 -12.76
CA HIS A 73 5.56 -18.21 -11.76
C HIS A 73 6.12 -19.34 -10.88
N SER A 74 6.61 -20.43 -11.50
CA SER A 74 7.18 -21.58 -10.77
C SER A 74 8.34 -21.14 -9.87
N TYR A 75 9.27 -20.33 -10.40
CA TYR A 75 10.37 -19.78 -9.63
C TYR A 75 9.90 -18.96 -8.43
N LEU A 76 8.96 -18.05 -8.64
CA LEU A 76 8.43 -17.18 -7.57
C LEU A 76 7.69 -17.99 -6.51
N VAL A 77 6.86 -18.95 -6.90
CA VAL A 77 6.11 -19.83 -5.97
C VAL A 77 7.06 -20.67 -5.14
N GLU A 78 8.08 -21.25 -5.76
CA GLU A 78 9.09 -22.07 -5.07
C GLU A 78 9.84 -21.24 -4.02
N HIS A 79 10.31 -20.04 -4.40
CA HIS A 79 11.13 -19.17 -3.55
C HIS A 79 10.32 -18.26 -2.63
N THR A 80 8.97 -18.29 -2.70
CA THR A 80 8.14 -17.55 -1.76
C THR A 80 8.21 -18.17 -0.38
N ASN A 81 8.76 -17.41 0.57
CA ASN A 81 8.73 -17.71 1.98
C ASN A 81 7.84 -16.67 2.67
N ALA A 82 6.65 -17.08 3.10
CA ALA A 82 5.72 -16.27 3.87
C ALA A 82 5.65 -16.84 5.29
N PRO A 83 6.47 -16.32 6.23
CA PRO A 83 6.54 -16.88 7.60
C PRO A 83 5.24 -16.65 8.38
N VAL A 84 4.37 -15.76 7.92
CA VAL A 84 3.04 -15.52 8.49
C VAL A 84 1.98 -15.78 7.44
N ARG A 85 1.06 -16.67 7.76
CA ARG A 85 -0.16 -16.81 6.98
C ARG A 85 -1.15 -15.73 7.41
N ARG A 86 -1.58 -14.90 6.45
CA ARG A 86 -2.48 -13.77 6.73
C ARG A 86 -3.90 -14.26 6.89
N ASP A 87 -4.61 -13.78 7.90
CA ASP A 87 -6.00 -14.17 8.18
C ASP A 87 -6.94 -13.88 7.00
N LEU A 88 -6.64 -12.83 6.23
CA LEU A 88 -7.37 -12.54 4.99
C LEU A 88 -7.45 -13.74 4.03
N MET A 89 -6.51 -14.70 4.10
CA MET A 89 -6.55 -15.93 3.31
C MET A 89 -7.78 -16.79 3.61
N ASP A 90 -8.28 -16.74 4.85
CA ASP A 90 -9.46 -17.46 5.31
C ASP A 90 -10.74 -16.60 5.24
N GLU A 91 -10.62 -15.27 5.24
CA GLU A 91 -11.74 -14.34 5.10
C GLU A 91 -12.26 -14.25 3.65
N ILE A 92 -11.42 -14.53 2.65
CA ILE A 92 -11.80 -14.44 1.24
C ILE A 92 -12.69 -15.61 0.85
N ASP A 93 -13.86 -15.32 0.27
CA ASP A 93 -14.64 -16.32 -0.45
C ASP A 93 -13.98 -16.64 -1.80
N TRP A 94 -13.18 -17.68 -1.80
CA TRP A 94 -12.45 -18.12 -3.00
C TRP A 94 -13.36 -18.76 -4.08
N SER A 95 -14.68 -18.86 -3.87
CA SER A 95 -15.63 -19.28 -4.89
C SER A 95 -15.91 -18.17 -5.91
N ASP A 96 -15.76 -16.91 -5.53
CA ASP A 96 -15.96 -15.75 -6.39
C ASP A 96 -15.00 -15.79 -7.60
N ARG A 97 -15.50 -15.32 -8.75
CA ARG A 97 -14.75 -15.35 -10.02
C ARG A 97 -13.85 -14.13 -10.24
N LEU A 98 -14.19 -12.99 -9.66
CA LEU A 98 -13.41 -11.76 -9.77
C LEU A 98 -13.16 -11.18 -8.38
N ILE A 99 -11.95 -11.41 -7.88
CA ILE A 99 -11.53 -11.03 -6.53
C ILE A 99 -10.46 -9.94 -6.62
N GLY A 100 -10.72 -8.79 -6.00
CA GLY A 100 -9.78 -7.69 -5.91
C GLY A 100 -9.15 -7.58 -4.51
N VAL A 101 -7.85 -7.76 -4.40
CA VAL A 101 -7.09 -7.58 -3.15
C VAL A 101 -6.34 -6.25 -3.23
N LYS A 102 -6.88 -5.21 -2.61
CA LYS A 102 -6.23 -3.90 -2.54
C LYS A 102 -5.52 -3.69 -1.21
N GLY A 103 -4.61 -2.73 -1.18
CA GLY A 103 -3.86 -2.37 0.02
C GLY A 103 -2.70 -1.45 -0.30
N THR A 104 -2.13 -0.83 0.74
CA THR A 104 -0.99 0.06 0.57
C THR A 104 0.21 -0.68 -0.01
N ARG A 105 1.17 0.08 -0.53
CA ARG A 105 2.45 -0.48 -0.95
C ARG A 105 3.21 -1.05 0.28
N GLY A 106 3.90 -2.16 0.10
CA GLY A 106 4.72 -2.76 1.15
C GLY A 106 3.99 -3.68 2.13
N VAL A 107 2.65 -3.87 2.05
CA VAL A 107 1.90 -4.76 2.97
C VAL A 107 1.92 -6.24 2.58
N GLY A 108 2.61 -6.60 1.49
CA GLY A 108 2.80 -8.00 1.10
C GLY A 108 1.77 -8.57 0.11
N LYS A 109 1.09 -7.75 -0.71
CA LYS A 109 0.08 -8.22 -1.69
C LYS A 109 0.63 -9.26 -2.68
N THR A 110 1.79 -9.04 -3.23
CA THR A 110 2.47 -9.99 -4.13
C THR A 110 2.73 -11.32 -3.44
N THR A 111 3.29 -11.27 -2.22
CA THR A 111 3.55 -12.46 -1.39
C THR A 111 2.26 -13.21 -1.08
N PHE A 112 1.18 -12.48 -0.79
CA PHE A 112 -0.15 -13.04 -0.54
C PHE A 112 -0.69 -13.85 -1.74
N LEU A 113 -0.60 -13.30 -2.97
CA LEU A 113 -0.98 -14.04 -4.18
C LEU A 113 -0.12 -15.29 -4.41
N LEU A 114 1.19 -15.15 -4.23
CA LEU A 114 2.12 -16.27 -4.42
C LEU A 114 1.93 -17.35 -3.35
N GLN A 115 1.63 -16.98 -2.11
CA GLN A 115 1.28 -17.91 -1.04
C GLN A 115 -0.01 -18.68 -1.38
N TYR A 116 -1.05 -17.99 -1.86
CA TYR A 116 -2.28 -18.63 -2.34
C TYR A 116 -2.01 -19.62 -3.46
N ALA A 117 -1.19 -19.23 -4.45
CA ALA A 117 -0.77 -20.13 -5.53
C ALA A 117 -0.05 -21.37 -4.98
N LYS A 118 0.89 -21.17 -4.05
CA LYS A 118 1.68 -22.25 -3.43
C LYS A 118 0.80 -23.24 -2.65
N GLU A 119 -0.11 -22.73 -1.82
CA GLU A 119 -0.98 -23.54 -0.96
C GLU A 119 -2.04 -24.32 -1.74
N LYS A 120 -2.61 -23.73 -2.79
CA LYS A 120 -3.78 -24.29 -3.50
C LYS A 120 -3.43 -25.03 -4.78
N PHE A 121 -2.35 -24.67 -5.45
CA PHE A 121 -2.01 -25.19 -6.79
C PHE A 121 -0.60 -25.79 -6.86
N GLY A 122 0.33 -25.35 -6.01
CA GLY A 122 1.70 -25.81 -6.09
C GLY A 122 2.29 -25.54 -7.49
N TYR A 123 2.59 -26.63 -8.21
CA TYR A 123 3.13 -26.58 -9.59
C TYR A 123 2.07 -26.79 -10.68
N ASP A 124 0.78 -26.84 -10.33
CA ASP A 124 -0.30 -26.99 -11.31
C ASP A 124 -0.38 -25.79 -12.24
N ARG A 125 -0.24 -26.02 -13.54
CA ARG A 125 -0.29 -25.00 -14.59
C ARG A 125 -1.69 -24.40 -14.81
N SER A 126 -2.71 -24.90 -14.12
CA SER A 126 -4.04 -24.27 -14.12
C SER A 126 -4.10 -22.94 -13.38
N CYS A 127 -3.07 -22.61 -12.58
CA CYS A 127 -2.88 -21.31 -11.95
C CYS A 127 -1.64 -20.59 -12.52
N LEU A 128 -1.76 -19.30 -12.80
CA LEU A 128 -0.65 -18.50 -13.30
C LEU A 128 -0.62 -17.11 -12.65
N TYR A 129 0.53 -16.74 -12.12
CA TYR A 129 0.81 -15.38 -11.63
C TYR A 129 1.46 -14.55 -12.73
N VAL A 130 0.95 -13.33 -12.92
CA VAL A 130 1.49 -12.33 -13.85
C VAL A 130 1.53 -10.96 -13.20
N ASN A 131 2.58 -10.19 -13.48
CA ASN A 131 2.72 -8.82 -13.00
C ASN A 131 2.55 -7.83 -14.16
N MET A 132 1.63 -6.88 -14.02
CA MET A 132 1.30 -5.90 -15.08
C MET A 132 2.40 -4.86 -15.30
N ASN A 133 3.46 -4.85 -14.49
CA ASN A 133 4.65 -4.06 -14.76
C ASN A 133 5.60 -4.72 -15.78
N ASN A 134 5.28 -5.90 -16.29
CA ASN A 134 6.07 -6.59 -17.32
C ASN A 134 5.86 -5.90 -18.67
N PHE A 135 6.97 -5.63 -19.39
CA PHE A 135 6.94 -4.99 -20.71
C PHE A 135 6.12 -5.75 -21.76
N TYR A 136 5.84 -7.03 -21.56
CA TYR A 136 4.93 -7.80 -22.40
C TYR A 136 3.59 -7.10 -22.56
N PHE A 137 3.03 -6.57 -21.46
CA PHE A 137 1.73 -5.88 -21.43
C PHE A 137 1.75 -4.45 -22.01
N SER A 138 2.90 -3.94 -22.43
CA SER A 138 2.96 -2.74 -23.26
C SER A 138 2.63 -3.03 -24.74
N GLN A 139 2.72 -4.30 -25.16
CA GLN A 139 2.50 -4.76 -26.53
C GLN A 139 1.24 -5.61 -26.69
N TYR A 140 0.88 -6.40 -25.67
CA TYR A 140 -0.22 -7.35 -25.70
C TYR A 140 -1.24 -7.03 -24.60
N SER A 141 -2.54 -7.21 -24.91
CA SER A 141 -3.61 -6.94 -23.95
C SER A 141 -3.70 -8.04 -22.88
N LEU A 142 -4.23 -7.68 -21.70
CA LEU A 142 -4.58 -8.65 -20.66
C LEU A 142 -5.66 -9.63 -21.17
N VAL A 143 -6.59 -9.15 -21.98
CA VAL A 143 -7.71 -9.96 -22.51
C VAL A 143 -7.21 -11.06 -23.44
N ASP A 144 -6.29 -10.74 -24.35
CA ASP A 144 -5.71 -11.73 -25.27
C ASP A 144 -4.84 -12.74 -24.51
N PHE A 145 -4.07 -12.28 -23.54
CA PHE A 145 -3.28 -13.13 -22.65
C PHE A 145 -4.17 -14.11 -21.88
N ALA A 146 -5.26 -13.63 -21.28
CA ALA A 146 -6.23 -14.46 -20.57
C ALA A 146 -6.88 -15.51 -21.49
N GLY A 147 -7.20 -15.13 -22.72
CA GLY A 147 -7.75 -16.05 -23.74
C GLY A 147 -6.78 -17.17 -24.10
N GLU A 148 -5.51 -16.87 -24.27
CA GLU A 148 -4.48 -17.87 -24.55
C GLU A 148 -4.23 -18.78 -23.33
N PHE A 149 -4.25 -18.21 -22.11
CA PHE A 149 -4.15 -18.97 -20.89
C PHE A 149 -5.30 -19.99 -20.73
N VAL A 150 -6.53 -19.56 -21.00
CA VAL A 150 -7.73 -20.42 -20.96
C VAL A 150 -7.66 -21.55 -21.99
N LYS A 151 -7.23 -21.27 -23.24
CA LYS A 151 -7.05 -22.29 -24.28
C LYS A 151 -6.10 -23.40 -23.87
N ARG A 152 -5.15 -23.10 -22.95
CA ARG A 152 -4.17 -24.08 -22.43
C ARG A 152 -4.64 -24.77 -21.15
N GLY A 153 -5.91 -24.64 -20.79
CA GLY A 153 -6.49 -25.26 -19.59
C GLY A 153 -6.31 -24.43 -18.31
N GLY A 154 -5.91 -23.15 -18.44
CA GLY A 154 -5.81 -22.21 -17.32
C GLY A 154 -7.17 -21.93 -16.67
N LYS A 155 -7.18 -21.96 -15.33
CA LYS A 155 -8.40 -21.75 -14.51
C LYS A 155 -8.32 -20.55 -13.59
N VAL A 156 -7.14 -20.22 -13.08
CA VAL A 156 -6.94 -19.14 -12.11
C VAL A 156 -5.79 -18.24 -12.55
N LEU A 157 -6.11 -16.97 -12.84
CA LEU A 157 -5.12 -15.96 -13.22
C LEU A 157 -4.92 -14.97 -12.07
N LEU A 158 -3.70 -14.90 -11.54
CA LEU A 158 -3.30 -14.00 -10.48
C LEU A 158 -2.62 -12.77 -11.10
N VAL A 159 -3.33 -11.65 -11.13
CA VAL A 159 -2.91 -10.41 -11.81
C VAL A 159 -2.40 -9.40 -10.80
N ASP A 160 -1.09 -9.22 -10.73
CA ASP A 160 -0.48 -8.30 -9.78
C ASP A 160 -0.30 -6.90 -10.36
N GLN A 161 -0.55 -5.86 -9.55
CA GLN A 161 -0.45 -4.44 -9.90
C GLN A 161 -1.31 -4.03 -11.11
N VAL A 162 -2.55 -4.48 -11.17
CA VAL A 162 -3.45 -4.27 -12.32
C VAL A 162 -3.59 -2.80 -12.75
N PHE A 163 -3.49 -1.84 -11.82
CA PHE A 163 -3.57 -0.39 -12.07
C PHE A 163 -2.46 0.16 -12.98
N LYS A 164 -1.46 -0.64 -13.31
CA LYS A 164 -0.43 -0.29 -14.31
C LYS A 164 -0.98 -0.30 -15.76
N LEU A 165 -2.07 -1.00 -15.99
CA LEU A 165 -2.77 -0.98 -17.29
C LEU A 165 -3.68 0.25 -17.37
N PRO A 166 -3.67 0.99 -18.49
CA PRO A 166 -4.53 2.17 -18.66
C PRO A 166 -6.03 1.88 -18.51
N ASN A 167 -6.50 0.77 -19.11
CA ASN A 167 -7.92 0.37 -19.14
C ASN A 167 -8.20 -0.85 -18.24
N TRP A 168 -7.50 -0.99 -17.13
CA TRP A 168 -7.52 -2.18 -16.29
C TRP A 168 -8.93 -2.65 -15.88
N SER A 169 -9.86 -1.75 -15.58
CA SER A 169 -11.21 -2.11 -15.17
C SER A 169 -12.03 -2.68 -16.31
N HIS A 170 -11.93 -2.07 -17.48
CA HIS A 170 -12.57 -2.57 -18.72
C HIS A 170 -11.99 -3.93 -19.15
N ASP A 171 -10.67 -4.09 -19.08
CA ASP A 171 -10.01 -5.35 -19.41
C ASP A 171 -10.44 -6.49 -18.46
N LEU A 172 -10.54 -6.21 -17.15
CA LEU A 172 -11.03 -7.19 -16.17
C LEU A 172 -12.49 -7.57 -16.43
N ARG A 173 -13.36 -6.58 -16.74
CA ARG A 173 -14.75 -6.84 -17.11
C ARG A 173 -14.83 -7.70 -18.37
N THR A 174 -14.07 -7.36 -19.39
CA THR A 174 -14.03 -8.11 -20.65
C THR A 174 -13.55 -9.56 -20.43
N CYS A 175 -12.54 -9.77 -19.60
CA CYS A 175 -12.11 -11.12 -19.21
C CYS A 175 -13.22 -11.88 -18.49
N TYR A 176 -13.89 -11.23 -17.52
CA TYR A 176 -14.98 -11.83 -16.75
C TYR A 176 -16.16 -12.28 -17.64
N GLU A 177 -16.50 -11.49 -18.66
CA GLU A 177 -17.60 -11.79 -19.59
C GLU A 177 -17.21 -12.84 -20.63
N ARG A 178 -16.01 -12.72 -21.24
CA ARG A 178 -15.55 -13.60 -22.31
C ARG A 178 -15.13 -14.99 -21.87
N TYR A 179 -14.63 -15.14 -20.64
CA TYR A 179 -14.07 -16.38 -20.12
C TYR A 179 -14.79 -16.84 -18.84
N PRO A 180 -16.01 -17.40 -18.95
CA PRO A 180 -16.85 -17.75 -17.79
C PRO A 180 -16.19 -18.75 -16.82
N GLN A 181 -15.28 -19.60 -17.32
CA GLN A 181 -14.54 -20.58 -16.54
C GLN A 181 -13.30 -20.02 -15.83
N LEU A 182 -12.88 -18.79 -16.18
CA LEU A 182 -11.70 -18.17 -15.63
C LEU A 182 -12.03 -17.45 -14.31
N LYS A 183 -11.26 -17.75 -13.26
CA LYS A 183 -11.18 -16.95 -12.04
C LYS A 183 -10.01 -15.98 -12.15
N ILE A 184 -10.25 -14.74 -11.80
CA ILE A 184 -9.20 -13.71 -11.74
C ILE A 184 -9.10 -13.18 -10.31
N VAL A 185 -7.91 -13.27 -9.75
CA VAL A 185 -7.56 -12.61 -8.48
C VAL A 185 -6.54 -11.53 -8.78
N PHE A 186 -6.87 -10.28 -8.54
CA PHE A 186 -5.97 -9.19 -8.88
C PHE A 186 -5.59 -8.35 -7.66
N THR A 187 -4.39 -7.75 -7.72
CA THR A 187 -3.99 -6.77 -6.71
C THR A 187 -4.06 -5.35 -7.22
N GLY A 188 -4.38 -4.45 -6.31
CA GLY A 188 -4.44 -3.03 -6.57
C GLY A 188 -3.89 -2.16 -5.45
N SER A 189 -3.68 -0.88 -5.76
CA SER A 189 -3.36 0.12 -4.75
C SER A 189 -4.58 0.44 -3.87
N SER A 190 -4.35 0.91 -2.66
CA SER A 190 -5.42 1.41 -1.77
C SER A 190 -6.22 2.57 -2.37
N VAL A 191 -5.63 3.32 -3.29
CA VAL A 191 -6.27 4.46 -3.98
C VAL A 191 -7.32 4.02 -4.99
N MET A 192 -7.27 2.77 -5.47
CA MET A 192 -8.20 2.27 -6.48
C MET A 192 -9.63 2.17 -5.96
N ARG A 193 -10.56 2.61 -6.78
CA ARG A 193 -11.99 2.47 -6.56
C ARG A 193 -12.47 1.18 -7.22
N LEU A 194 -13.03 0.25 -6.46
CA LEU A 194 -13.38 -1.10 -6.97
C LEU A 194 -14.86 -1.27 -6.73
N LYS A 195 -15.70 -1.00 -6.23
CA LYS A 195 -17.12 -1.32 -6.00
C LYS A 195 -18.01 -0.32 -6.76
N GLU A 196 -18.93 0.26 -6.05
CA GLU A 196 -19.95 1.17 -6.56
C GLU A 196 -19.38 2.40 -7.26
N GLU A 197 -18.16 2.81 -6.88
CA GLU A 197 -17.46 3.94 -7.49
C GLU A 197 -16.81 3.60 -8.85
N ASN A 198 -16.81 2.32 -9.26
CA ASN A 198 -16.28 1.88 -10.55
C ASN A 198 -17.39 1.22 -11.37
N PRO A 199 -17.93 1.91 -12.39
CA PRO A 199 -19.06 1.40 -13.17
C PRO A 199 -18.74 0.10 -13.93
N GLU A 200 -17.47 -0.12 -14.32
CA GLU A 200 -17.05 -1.34 -15.02
C GLU A 200 -17.07 -2.58 -14.12
N LEU A 201 -16.79 -2.42 -12.84
CA LEU A 201 -16.63 -3.53 -11.89
C LEU A 201 -17.79 -3.66 -10.91
N ASN A 202 -18.73 -2.73 -10.93
CA ASN A 202 -19.88 -2.77 -10.04
C ASN A 202 -20.71 -4.05 -10.22
N GLY A 203 -21.03 -4.71 -9.11
CA GLY A 203 -21.81 -5.94 -9.08
C GLY A 203 -21.05 -7.22 -9.45
N ILE A 204 -19.83 -7.16 -10.00
CA ILE A 204 -19.06 -8.34 -10.40
C ILE A 204 -17.79 -8.57 -9.58
N VAL A 205 -17.22 -7.54 -8.93
CA VAL A 205 -16.00 -7.66 -8.13
C VAL A 205 -16.31 -7.84 -6.65
N LYS A 206 -15.61 -8.78 -6.02
CA LYS A 206 -15.49 -8.85 -4.54
C LYS A 206 -14.16 -8.24 -4.14
N SER A 207 -14.22 -7.22 -3.30
CA SER A 207 -13.05 -6.42 -2.94
C SER A 207 -12.69 -6.62 -1.48
N TYR A 208 -11.45 -7.01 -1.24
CA TYR A 208 -10.86 -7.20 0.08
C TYR A 208 -9.68 -6.25 0.28
N ASN A 209 -9.35 -5.95 1.53
CA ASN A 209 -8.28 -5.00 1.86
C ASN A 209 -7.19 -5.67 2.69
N LEU A 210 -6.05 -5.97 2.08
CA LEU A 210 -4.88 -6.47 2.78
C LEU A 210 -4.19 -5.30 3.50
N ARG A 211 -4.13 -5.37 4.83
CA ARG A 211 -3.50 -4.37 5.69
C ARG A 211 -2.03 -4.74 5.97
N GLY A 212 -1.29 -3.87 6.65
CA GLY A 212 -0.03 -4.24 7.28
C GLY A 212 -0.24 -5.29 8.37
N PHE A 213 0.83 -5.79 8.97
CA PHE A 213 0.69 -6.71 10.10
C PHE A 213 -0.05 -6.05 11.26
N SER A 214 -0.97 -6.78 11.87
CA SER A 214 -1.50 -6.45 13.19
C SER A 214 -0.41 -6.70 14.25
N PHE A 215 -0.63 -6.17 15.44
CA PHE A 215 0.27 -6.48 16.57
C PHE A 215 0.26 -7.98 16.89
N ARG A 216 -0.89 -8.64 16.78
CA ARG A 216 -1.03 -10.09 16.93
C ARG A 216 -0.21 -10.87 15.90
N GLU A 217 -0.33 -10.53 14.61
CA GLU A 217 0.46 -11.19 13.56
C GLU A 217 1.97 -10.98 13.77
N PHE A 218 2.36 -9.77 14.22
CA PHE A 218 3.74 -9.47 14.58
C PHE A 218 4.22 -10.34 15.77
N LEU A 219 3.40 -10.47 16.84
CA LEU A 219 3.72 -11.33 17.98
C LEU A 219 3.84 -12.79 17.55
N ASN A 220 2.90 -13.32 16.79
CA ASN A 220 2.94 -14.69 16.27
C ASN A 220 4.25 -14.95 15.50
N LEU A 221 4.66 -13.98 14.69
CA LEU A 221 5.91 -14.08 13.93
C LEU A 221 7.15 -14.06 14.83
N GLN A 222 7.19 -13.15 15.82
CA GLN A 222 8.36 -12.97 16.69
C GLN A 222 8.54 -14.11 17.69
N THR A 223 7.45 -14.72 18.11
CA THR A 223 7.46 -15.70 19.21
C THR A 223 7.18 -17.14 18.76
N GLY A 224 6.76 -17.35 17.51
CA GLY A 224 6.33 -18.65 17.00
C GLY A 224 5.00 -19.14 17.58
N ASN A 225 4.25 -18.28 18.28
CA ASN A 225 2.91 -18.58 18.74
C ASN A 225 1.87 -18.43 17.62
N HIS A 226 0.65 -18.90 17.88
CA HIS A 226 -0.49 -18.84 16.94
C HIS A 226 -1.73 -18.28 17.63
N PHE A 227 -1.62 -17.05 18.15
CA PHE A 227 -2.76 -16.36 18.76
C PHE A 227 -3.81 -16.03 17.70
N SER A 228 -5.08 -16.28 18.04
CA SER A 228 -6.22 -15.96 17.19
C SER A 228 -6.62 -14.48 17.32
N PRO A 229 -7.28 -13.89 16.28
CA PRO A 229 -7.90 -12.58 16.41
C PRO A 229 -9.13 -12.64 17.32
N TYR A 230 -9.55 -11.48 17.82
CA TYR A 230 -10.74 -11.29 18.61
C TYR A 230 -11.57 -10.14 18.03
N THR A 231 -12.89 -10.24 18.14
CA THR A 231 -13.80 -9.14 17.81
C THR A 231 -13.71 -8.02 18.85
N LEU A 232 -14.14 -6.82 18.49
CA LEU A 232 -14.19 -5.71 19.45
C LEU A 232 -15.08 -6.04 20.65
N ASP A 233 -16.22 -6.70 20.42
CA ASP A 233 -17.15 -7.12 21.47
C ASP A 233 -16.49 -8.09 22.46
N GLU A 234 -15.78 -9.09 21.98
CA GLU A 234 -15.00 -9.99 22.83
C GLU A 234 -13.94 -9.25 23.65
N ILE A 235 -13.21 -8.31 23.06
CA ILE A 235 -12.24 -7.50 23.79
C ILE A 235 -12.93 -6.67 24.87
N LEU A 236 -14.04 -6.03 24.58
CA LEU A 236 -14.75 -5.17 25.54
C LEU A 236 -15.29 -5.95 26.75
N HIS A 237 -15.79 -7.17 26.53
CA HIS A 237 -16.46 -7.95 27.58
C HIS A 237 -15.57 -9.02 28.23
N ASN A 238 -14.55 -9.52 27.52
CA ASN A 238 -13.76 -10.68 27.95
C ASN A 238 -12.24 -10.40 28.04
N HIS A 239 -11.80 -9.14 27.99
CA HIS A 239 -10.35 -8.78 27.95
C HIS A 239 -9.54 -9.39 29.09
N GLU A 240 -10.09 -9.54 30.31
CA GLU A 240 -9.41 -10.19 31.42
C GLU A 240 -9.12 -11.67 31.15
N HIS A 241 -10.10 -12.38 30.60
CA HIS A 241 -9.95 -13.78 30.21
C HIS A 241 -8.96 -13.91 29.06
N ILE A 242 -9.09 -13.08 28.04
CA ILE A 242 -8.18 -13.07 26.89
C ILE A 242 -6.73 -12.82 27.33
N ALA A 243 -6.51 -11.82 28.20
CA ALA A 243 -5.18 -11.56 28.74
C ALA A 243 -4.62 -12.77 29.51
N LYS A 244 -5.44 -13.46 30.32
CA LYS A 244 -5.03 -14.68 31.03
C LYS A 244 -4.64 -15.84 30.09
N THR A 245 -5.15 -15.88 28.86
CA THR A 245 -4.76 -16.92 27.89
C THR A 245 -3.45 -16.58 27.16
N ILE A 246 -3.06 -15.31 27.11
CA ILE A 246 -1.88 -14.83 26.36
C ILE A 246 -0.67 -14.67 27.27
N LEU A 247 -0.84 -14.03 28.42
CA LEU A 247 0.25 -13.67 29.34
C LEU A 247 1.12 -14.84 29.83
N PRO A 248 0.63 -16.09 29.99
CA PRO A 248 1.48 -17.22 30.33
C PRO A 248 2.53 -17.57 29.28
N TYR A 249 2.29 -17.20 28.01
CA TYR A 249 3.21 -17.49 26.92
C TYR A 249 4.16 -16.35 26.59
N ILE A 250 3.69 -15.10 26.71
CA ILE A 250 4.46 -13.90 26.39
C ILE A 250 4.00 -12.71 27.24
N ASN A 251 4.91 -11.73 27.45
CA ASN A 251 4.50 -10.39 27.83
C ASN A 251 4.45 -9.49 26.58
N PRO A 252 3.24 -9.12 26.09
CA PRO A 252 3.09 -8.32 24.88
C PRO A 252 3.76 -6.95 24.97
N LEU A 253 3.89 -6.37 26.16
CA LEU A 253 4.51 -5.05 26.34
C LEU A 253 5.99 -5.05 25.95
N ASN A 254 6.69 -6.18 26.06
CA ASN A 254 8.09 -6.31 25.65
C ASN A 254 8.30 -6.18 24.14
N TYR A 255 7.26 -6.41 23.34
CA TYR A 255 7.28 -6.37 21.88
C TYR A 255 6.59 -5.12 21.31
N PHE A 256 5.86 -4.39 22.16
CA PHE A 256 5.01 -3.30 21.70
C PHE A 256 5.82 -2.14 21.10
N GLN A 257 6.96 -1.79 21.70
CA GLN A 257 7.85 -0.74 21.19
C GLN A 257 8.40 -1.10 19.80
N ASP A 258 8.85 -2.33 19.61
CA ASP A 258 9.35 -2.80 18.33
C ASP A 258 8.27 -2.74 17.25
N TYR A 259 7.05 -3.14 17.59
CA TYR A 259 5.94 -3.07 16.65
C TYR A 259 5.61 -1.64 16.21
N ILE A 260 5.48 -0.70 17.16
CA ILE A 260 5.13 0.69 16.83
C ILE A 260 6.22 1.39 16.02
N HIS A 261 7.48 0.97 16.14
CA HIS A 261 8.57 1.51 15.33
C HIS A 261 8.65 0.90 13.93
N HIS A 262 8.46 -0.42 13.78
CA HIS A 262 8.69 -1.09 12.49
C HIS A 262 7.82 -2.33 12.20
N GLY A 263 6.92 -2.73 13.09
CA GLY A 263 6.19 -4.00 12.97
C GLY A 263 5.04 -4.01 11.96
N PHE A 264 4.55 -2.86 11.50
CA PHE A 264 3.39 -2.80 10.60
C PHE A 264 3.69 -3.28 9.17
N TYR A 265 4.89 -3.01 8.63
CA TYR A 265 5.24 -3.38 7.27
C TYR A 265 6.06 -4.66 7.21
N PRO A 266 5.61 -5.72 6.49
CA PRO A 266 6.32 -7.01 6.43
C PRO A 266 7.78 -6.96 6.00
N PHE A 267 8.21 -5.94 5.28
CA PHE A 267 9.60 -5.82 4.83
C PHE A 267 10.62 -5.55 5.95
N PHE A 268 10.18 -5.38 7.22
CA PHE A 268 11.11 -5.40 8.35
C PHE A 268 11.84 -6.76 8.46
N LEU A 269 11.24 -7.83 7.95
CA LEU A 269 11.84 -9.17 7.87
C LEU A 269 13.10 -9.22 7.01
N GLU A 270 13.26 -8.27 6.09
CA GLU A 270 14.43 -8.22 5.21
C GLU A 270 15.72 -7.83 5.95
N LYS A 271 15.65 -7.44 7.24
CA LYS A 271 16.77 -7.01 8.11
C LYS A 271 17.67 -5.95 7.44
N ARG A 272 17.07 -5.10 6.59
CA ARG A 272 17.73 -3.96 5.93
C ARG A 272 17.29 -2.66 6.62
N ASN A 273 17.82 -1.53 6.16
CA ASN A 273 17.42 -0.22 6.67
C ASN A 273 15.92 0.01 6.49
N PHE A 274 15.13 -0.28 7.52
CA PHE A 274 13.67 -0.20 7.51
C PHE A 274 13.18 1.20 7.17
N SER A 275 13.72 2.23 7.83
CA SER A 275 13.28 3.61 7.64
C SER A 275 13.52 4.09 6.21
N GLU A 276 14.66 3.74 5.61
CA GLU A 276 14.96 4.09 4.22
C GLU A 276 14.02 3.36 3.24
N ASN A 277 13.74 2.07 3.48
CA ASN A 277 12.79 1.31 2.67
C ASN A 277 11.37 1.86 2.80
N LEU A 278 10.98 2.31 4.00
CA LEU A 278 9.69 2.94 4.21
C LEU A 278 9.59 4.30 3.52
N LEU A 279 10.62 5.13 3.57
CA LEU A 279 10.71 6.39 2.81
C LEU A 279 10.60 6.16 1.30
N LYS A 280 11.32 5.16 0.76
CA LYS A 280 11.19 4.76 -0.66
C LYS A 280 9.76 4.33 -0.98
N THR A 281 9.15 3.55 -0.10
CA THR A 281 7.75 3.08 -0.25
C THR A 281 6.77 4.25 -0.27
N MET A 282 6.89 5.22 0.64
CA MET A 282 6.06 6.42 0.68
C MET A 282 6.23 7.28 -0.59
N ASN A 283 7.48 7.47 -1.04
CA ASN A 283 7.73 8.16 -2.30
C ASN A 283 7.04 7.46 -3.48
N MET A 284 7.12 6.14 -3.57
CA MET A 284 6.43 5.36 -4.60
C MET A 284 4.91 5.46 -4.51
N MET A 285 4.33 5.56 -3.30
CA MET A 285 2.89 5.78 -3.13
C MET A 285 2.46 7.15 -3.67
N ILE A 286 3.26 8.18 -3.49
CA ILE A 286 2.96 9.53 -3.99
C ILE A 286 3.26 9.63 -5.50
N GLU A 287 4.44 9.22 -5.94
CA GLU A 287 4.94 9.43 -7.31
C GLU A 287 4.34 8.46 -8.33
N VAL A 288 3.85 7.31 -7.88
CA VAL A 288 3.28 6.29 -8.77
C VAL A 288 1.79 6.11 -8.50
N ASP A 289 1.40 5.75 -7.27
CA ASP A 289 0.01 5.35 -7.02
C ASP A 289 -0.94 6.56 -7.07
N ILE A 290 -0.61 7.65 -6.38
CA ILE A 290 -1.44 8.87 -6.40
C ILE A 290 -1.40 9.50 -7.79
N LEU A 291 -0.21 9.66 -8.38
CA LEU A 291 -0.05 10.32 -9.67
C LEU A 291 -0.82 9.60 -10.79
N LEU A 292 -0.66 8.28 -10.91
CA LEU A 292 -1.32 7.50 -11.98
C LEU A 292 -2.83 7.43 -11.79
N ILE A 293 -3.30 7.18 -10.56
CA ILE A 293 -4.72 6.91 -10.30
C ILE A 293 -5.52 8.22 -10.25
N GLN A 294 -4.94 9.29 -9.70
CA GLN A 294 -5.59 10.61 -9.63
C GLN A 294 -5.26 11.52 -10.82
N GLN A 295 -4.45 11.03 -11.78
CA GLN A 295 -4.03 11.77 -12.98
C GLN A 295 -3.47 13.16 -12.68
N ILE A 296 -2.58 13.25 -11.67
CA ILE A 296 -1.99 14.50 -11.21
C ILE A 296 -0.73 14.80 -12.03
N GLU A 297 -0.53 16.07 -12.40
CA GLU A 297 0.71 16.49 -13.07
C GLU A 297 1.93 16.43 -12.15
N LEU A 298 3.06 16.01 -12.68
CA LEU A 298 4.34 15.85 -11.97
C LEU A 298 4.75 17.10 -11.16
N LYS A 299 4.46 18.31 -11.68
CA LYS A 299 4.80 19.57 -11.02
C LYS A 299 4.18 19.74 -9.62
N TYR A 300 3.12 18.99 -9.29
CA TYR A 300 2.43 19.09 -8.00
C TYR A 300 2.97 18.11 -6.94
N LEU A 301 3.81 17.14 -7.33
CA LEU A 301 4.33 16.13 -6.40
C LEU A 301 5.11 16.74 -5.23
N SER A 302 5.94 17.74 -5.49
CA SER A 302 6.70 18.46 -4.45
C SER A 302 5.81 19.08 -3.40
N LYS A 303 4.67 19.63 -3.81
CA LYS A 303 3.66 20.23 -2.92
C LYS A 303 2.98 19.19 -2.04
N ILE A 304 2.63 18.03 -2.62
CA ILE A 304 2.02 16.90 -1.88
C ILE A 304 3.01 16.34 -0.84
N LYS A 305 4.30 16.17 -1.22
CA LYS A 305 5.34 15.73 -0.28
C LYS A 305 5.55 16.73 0.85
N LYS A 306 5.64 18.02 0.52
CA LYS A 306 5.75 19.08 1.52
C LYS A 306 4.55 19.10 2.47
N LEU A 307 3.33 18.93 1.93
CA LEU A 307 2.12 18.83 2.75
C LEU A 307 2.18 17.65 3.71
N LEU A 308 2.56 16.44 3.24
CA LEU A 308 2.70 15.27 4.11
C LEU A 308 3.71 15.53 5.24
N TYR A 309 4.84 16.15 4.93
CA TYR A 309 5.85 16.51 5.94
C TYR A 309 5.28 17.50 6.97
N LEU A 310 4.60 18.56 6.55
CA LEU A 310 3.99 19.55 7.46
C LEU A 310 2.96 18.89 8.38
N LEU A 311 2.10 18.01 7.84
CA LEU A 311 1.13 17.27 8.64
C LEU A 311 1.79 16.30 9.65
N ALA A 312 2.96 15.75 9.33
CA ALA A 312 3.71 14.93 10.28
C ALA A 312 4.37 15.75 11.39
N VAL A 313 4.82 16.97 11.07
CA VAL A 313 5.42 17.92 12.05
C VAL A 313 4.36 18.47 13.00
N ASP A 314 3.18 18.82 12.49
CA ASP A 314 2.08 19.37 13.28
C ASP A 314 1.51 18.32 14.27
N GLY A 315 1.66 17.03 13.96
CA GLY A 315 1.08 15.94 14.75
C GLY A 315 -0.44 15.80 14.57
N PRO A 316 -1.12 15.02 15.45
CA PRO A 316 -2.54 14.71 15.33
C PRO A 316 -3.45 15.86 15.75
N VAL A 317 -3.52 16.91 14.94
CA VAL A 317 -4.30 18.12 15.20
C VAL A 317 -5.32 18.42 14.10
N ALA A 318 -6.21 19.36 14.37
CA ALA A 318 -7.10 19.93 13.35
C ALA A 318 -6.28 20.76 12.35
N PRO A 319 -6.28 20.48 11.04
CA PRO A 319 -5.41 21.17 10.09
C PRO A 319 -5.77 22.65 9.97
N ASN A 320 -4.76 23.52 10.02
CA ASN A 320 -4.93 24.92 9.59
C ASN A 320 -4.80 25.00 8.07
N VAL A 321 -5.90 24.74 7.36
CA VAL A 321 -5.93 24.68 5.88
C VAL A 321 -5.45 25.99 5.23
N SER A 322 -5.66 27.14 5.87
CA SER A 322 -5.20 28.44 5.34
C SER A 322 -3.68 28.58 5.42
N GLN A 323 -3.10 28.19 6.55
CA GLN A 323 -1.65 28.20 6.74
C GLN A 323 -0.98 27.20 5.79
N LEU A 324 -1.49 25.97 5.75
CA LEU A 324 -0.97 24.93 4.83
C LEU A 324 -1.05 25.38 3.36
N ALA A 325 -2.12 26.10 2.97
CA ALA A 325 -2.25 26.64 1.62
C ALA A 325 -1.17 27.69 1.29
N ALA A 326 -0.86 28.56 2.25
CA ALA A 326 0.22 29.53 2.13
C ALA A 326 1.59 28.82 2.04
N ASP A 327 1.85 27.86 2.93
CA ASP A 327 3.13 27.16 3.03
C ASP A 327 3.48 26.37 1.76
N ILE A 328 2.48 25.74 1.11
CA ILE A 328 2.69 25.00 -0.15
C ILE A 328 2.30 25.81 -1.40
N GLN A 329 2.00 27.10 -1.25
CA GLN A 329 1.68 28.03 -2.34
C GLN A 329 0.57 27.50 -3.27
N THR A 330 -0.62 27.23 -2.69
CA THR A 330 -1.78 26.73 -3.44
C THR A 330 -3.10 27.21 -2.82
N SER A 331 -4.24 26.83 -3.42
CA SER A 331 -5.55 27.17 -2.87
C SER A 331 -5.94 26.23 -1.71
N ARG A 332 -6.83 26.71 -0.81
CA ARG A 332 -7.41 25.90 0.27
C ARG A 332 -8.13 24.65 -0.26
N ALA A 333 -8.85 24.76 -1.38
CA ALA A 333 -9.52 23.64 -2.02
C ALA A 333 -8.52 22.59 -2.50
N THR A 334 -7.40 23.02 -3.09
CA THR A 334 -6.32 22.12 -3.53
C THR A 334 -5.67 21.40 -2.34
N VAL A 335 -5.44 22.10 -1.21
CA VAL A 335 -4.94 21.45 0.02
C VAL A 335 -5.87 20.35 0.47
N MET A 336 -7.19 20.61 0.50
CA MET A 336 -8.17 19.59 0.90
C MET A 336 -8.18 18.39 -0.03
N ASN A 337 -8.02 18.59 -1.34
CA ASN A 337 -7.88 17.49 -2.31
C ASN A 337 -6.59 16.70 -2.06
N TYR A 338 -5.45 17.35 -1.81
CA TYR A 338 -4.20 16.68 -1.50
C TYR A 338 -4.27 15.87 -0.19
N ILE A 339 -4.92 16.43 0.84
CA ILE A 339 -5.24 15.70 2.08
C ILE A 339 -6.06 14.43 1.76
N LYS A 340 -7.08 14.55 0.90
CA LYS A 340 -7.88 13.40 0.47
C LYS A 340 -7.03 12.34 -0.27
N TYR A 341 -6.14 12.75 -1.18
CA TYR A 341 -5.25 11.83 -1.89
C TYR A 341 -4.29 11.10 -0.94
N LEU A 342 -3.72 11.82 0.03
CA LEU A 342 -2.88 11.22 1.07
C LEU A 342 -3.66 10.23 1.95
N ALA A 343 -4.92 10.52 2.26
CA ALA A 343 -5.79 9.64 3.02
C ALA A 343 -6.18 8.38 2.21
N ASP A 344 -6.54 8.54 0.95
CA ASP A 344 -6.89 7.42 0.06
C ASP A 344 -5.69 6.47 -0.15
N SER A 345 -4.47 7.02 -0.18
CA SER A 345 -3.24 6.23 -0.25
C SER A 345 -2.84 5.56 1.08
N ARG A 346 -3.55 5.83 2.17
CA ARG A 346 -3.23 5.34 3.52
C ARG A 346 -1.89 5.86 4.05
N LEU A 347 -1.55 7.11 3.74
CA LEU A 347 -0.45 7.82 4.39
C LEU A 347 -0.92 8.57 5.63
N ILE A 348 -2.15 9.08 5.61
CA ILE A 348 -2.80 9.75 6.74
C ILE A 348 -4.21 9.20 6.99
N ASN A 349 -4.74 9.51 8.14
CA ASN A 349 -6.12 9.29 8.56
C ASN A 349 -6.81 10.61 8.83
N MET A 350 -8.04 10.79 8.33
CA MET A 350 -8.90 11.94 8.58
C MET A 350 -9.98 11.57 9.59
N ILE A 351 -9.97 12.17 10.77
CA ILE A 351 -10.96 11.94 11.82
C ILE A 351 -11.97 13.09 11.80
N TYR A 352 -13.25 12.75 11.68
CA TYR A 352 -14.36 13.68 11.64
C TYR A 352 -15.27 13.57 12.87
N PRO A 353 -16.01 14.61 13.24
CA PRO A 353 -17.15 14.46 14.13
C PRO A 353 -18.17 13.47 13.55
N LYS A 354 -19.02 12.88 14.41
CA LYS A 354 -20.10 11.99 13.97
C LYS A 354 -21.00 12.69 12.95
N GLY A 355 -21.28 12.02 11.83
CA GLY A 355 -22.12 12.55 10.74
C GLY A 355 -21.39 13.48 9.76
N GLU A 356 -20.12 13.80 9.98
CA GLU A 356 -19.33 14.62 9.05
C GLU A 356 -18.35 13.75 8.23
N MET A 357 -18.01 14.24 7.03
CA MET A 357 -17.07 13.60 6.11
C MET A 357 -16.50 14.62 5.12
N PHE A 358 -15.54 14.20 4.29
CA PHE A 358 -15.07 14.97 3.15
C PHE A 358 -16.26 15.42 2.27
N PRO A 359 -16.30 16.67 1.76
CA PRO A 359 -15.21 17.67 1.70
C PRO A 359 -15.07 18.61 2.91
N LYS A 360 -15.79 18.36 4.02
CA LYS A 360 -15.60 19.16 5.23
C LYS A 360 -14.18 19.02 5.76
N LYS A 361 -13.73 20.03 6.54
CA LYS A 361 -12.44 19.98 7.22
C LYS A 361 -12.45 18.92 8.32
N PRO A 362 -11.48 18.00 8.37
CA PRO A 362 -11.41 17.04 9.45
C PRO A 362 -11.11 17.70 10.81
N ALA A 363 -11.61 17.12 11.87
CA ALA A 363 -11.34 17.57 13.23
C ALA A 363 -9.93 17.20 13.70
N LYS A 364 -9.34 16.13 13.15
CA LYS A 364 -7.97 15.68 13.41
C LYS A 364 -7.42 15.00 12.16
N ILE A 365 -6.15 15.24 11.83
CA ILE A 365 -5.37 14.45 10.87
C ILE A 365 -4.27 13.71 11.63
N MET A 366 -4.07 12.45 11.33
CA MET A 366 -3.06 11.59 11.95
C MET A 366 -2.29 10.84 10.87
N MET A 367 -1.05 10.43 11.12
CA MET A 367 -0.39 9.45 10.26
C MET A 367 -1.21 8.16 10.24
N HIS A 368 -1.14 7.41 9.14
CA HIS A 368 -1.94 6.19 9.01
C HIS A 368 -1.55 5.11 10.02
N ASN A 369 -0.26 5.01 10.33
CA ASN A 369 0.28 4.10 11.32
C ASN A 369 1.52 4.72 11.99
N THR A 370 1.94 4.11 13.08
CA THR A 370 3.03 4.62 13.92
C THR A 370 4.39 4.57 13.22
N ASN A 371 4.64 3.57 12.35
CA ASN A 371 5.90 3.46 11.61
C ASN A 371 6.14 4.68 10.71
N LEU A 372 5.06 5.25 10.12
CA LEU A 372 5.16 6.48 9.31
C LEU A 372 5.56 7.68 10.16
N MET A 373 5.07 7.80 11.40
CA MET A 373 5.45 8.88 12.31
C MET A 373 6.95 8.91 12.53
N TYR A 374 7.53 7.77 12.92
CA TYR A 374 8.97 7.64 13.17
C TYR A 374 9.84 7.79 11.93
N SER A 375 9.32 7.47 10.75
CA SER A 375 10.10 7.56 9.50
C SER A 375 10.06 8.95 8.86
N ILE A 376 8.98 9.72 9.02
CA ILE A 376 8.86 11.06 8.42
C ILE A 376 9.47 12.14 9.31
N TYR A 377 9.14 12.15 10.61
CA TYR A 377 9.59 13.18 11.54
C TYR A 377 9.86 12.59 12.94
N PRO A 378 11.02 11.93 13.15
CA PRO A 378 11.34 11.22 14.40
C PRO A 378 11.71 12.16 15.57
N ILE A 379 11.92 13.46 15.32
CA ILE A 379 12.52 14.40 16.29
C ILE A 379 11.57 14.68 17.45
N LYS A 380 10.27 14.74 17.20
CA LYS A 380 9.25 15.05 18.18
C LYS A 380 8.02 14.17 17.99
N VAL A 381 8.06 12.99 18.62
CA VAL A 381 6.93 12.05 18.60
C VAL A 381 6.42 11.92 20.04
N GLU A 382 5.24 12.49 20.28
CA GLU A 382 4.62 12.45 21.61
C GLU A 382 4.00 11.06 21.85
N GLU A 383 4.20 10.47 23.04
CA GLU A 383 3.70 9.13 23.41
C GLU A 383 2.18 9.02 23.19
N GLN A 384 1.42 10.02 23.63
CA GLN A 384 -0.05 10.04 23.45
C GLN A 384 -0.45 9.93 21.99
N ASP A 385 0.23 10.62 21.09
CA ASP A 385 -0.05 10.63 19.64
C ASP A 385 0.24 9.27 19.01
N VAL A 386 1.27 8.59 19.46
CA VAL A 386 1.61 7.21 19.05
C VAL A 386 0.51 6.25 19.44
N LEU A 387 0.07 6.29 20.71
CA LEU A 387 -0.95 5.40 21.23
C LEU A 387 -2.30 5.62 20.56
N GLU A 388 -2.70 6.88 20.33
CA GLU A 388 -3.91 7.21 19.59
C GLU A 388 -3.82 6.76 18.12
N THR A 389 -2.65 6.90 17.48
CA THR A 389 -2.44 6.43 16.10
C THR A 389 -2.51 4.91 16.02
N PHE A 390 -1.92 4.20 16.95
CA PHE A 390 -2.04 2.74 17.07
C PHE A 390 -3.52 2.34 17.22
N PHE A 391 -4.23 2.91 18.18
CA PHE A 391 -5.64 2.62 18.43
C PHE A 391 -6.51 2.85 17.19
N VAL A 392 -6.39 4.00 16.55
CA VAL A 392 -7.16 4.32 15.33
C VAL A 392 -6.83 3.35 14.19
N ASN A 393 -5.54 3.04 14.00
CA ASN A 393 -5.12 2.12 12.96
C ASN A 393 -5.75 0.73 13.15
N THR A 394 -5.78 0.19 14.36
CA THR A 394 -6.35 -1.13 14.63
C THR A 394 -7.86 -1.13 14.46
N MET A 395 -8.58 -0.13 15.00
CA MET A 395 -10.02 -0.01 14.89
C MET A 395 -10.51 0.08 13.43
N TRP A 396 -9.78 0.76 12.57
CA TRP A 396 -10.20 1.01 11.18
C TRP A 396 -10.20 -0.23 10.26
N LYS A 397 -9.98 -1.41 10.80
CA LYS A 397 -10.25 -2.62 10.02
C LYS A 397 -11.77 -2.73 9.76
N ASP A 398 -12.56 -2.74 10.81
CA ASP A 398 -13.99 -3.06 10.75
C ASP A 398 -14.89 -1.99 11.40
N HIS A 399 -14.28 -0.99 12.09
CA HIS A 399 -14.99 0.01 12.86
C HIS A 399 -14.80 1.42 12.35
N LYS A 400 -15.82 2.25 12.45
CA LYS A 400 -15.76 3.67 12.12
C LYS A 400 -15.31 4.47 13.33
N VAL A 401 -14.22 5.22 13.18
CA VAL A 401 -13.68 6.08 14.25
C VAL A 401 -14.02 7.54 13.97
N ASN A 402 -14.70 8.18 14.92
CA ASN A 402 -15.02 9.61 14.92
C ASN A 402 -14.30 10.32 16.07
N LYS A 403 -14.24 11.65 16.00
CA LYS A 403 -13.76 12.49 17.10
C LYS A 403 -14.66 12.33 18.31
N GLY A 404 -14.07 12.10 19.49
CA GLY A 404 -14.77 12.09 20.76
C GLY A 404 -15.10 13.50 21.27
N ASP A 405 -15.99 13.55 22.26
CA ASP A 405 -16.33 14.77 23.00
C ASP A 405 -15.20 15.17 23.96
N LYS A 406 -15.40 16.24 24.75
CA LYS A 406 -14.42 16.70 25.73
C LYS A 406 -14.06 15.55 26.71
N GLY A 407 -12.77 15.24 26.79
CA GLY A 407 -12.23 14.20 27.65
C GLY A 407 -12.31 12.76 27.07
N ILE A 408 -12.85 12.60 25.85
CA ILE A 408 -12.93 11.36 25.11
C ILE A 408 -12.02 11.47 23.90
N SER A 409 -11.15 10.49 23.66
CA SER A 409 -10.28 10.51 22.48
C SER A 409 -11.08 10.23 21.20
N PHE A 410 -11.88 9.18 21.21
CA PHE A 410 -12.61 8.71 20.04
C PHE A 410 -14.01 8.20 20.38
N LEU A 411 -14.90 8.33 19.39
CA LEU A 411 -16.20 7.68 19.34
C LEU A 411 -16.14 6.61 18.24
N VAL A 412 -16.29 5.35 18.61
CA VAL A 412 -16.25 4.21 17.69
C VAL A 412 -17.67 3.77 17.38
N ASP A 413 -17.96 3.55 16.08
CA ASP A 413 -19.28 3.20 15.52
C ASP A 413 -20.43 4.16 15.92
N GLY A 414 -20.04 5.37 16.34
CA GLY A 414 -20.98 6.41 16.73
C GLY A 414 -21.56 6.27 18.15
N GLU A 415 -21.14 5.27 18.92
CA GLU A 415 -21.70 4.94 20.25
C GLU A 415 -20.65 4.67 21.32
N LEU A 416 -19.63 3.88 21.00
CA LEU A 416 -18.63 3.44 21.97
C LEU A 416 -17.62 4.55 22.23
N ARG A 417 -17.54 5.01 23.47
CA ARG A 417 -16.68 6.11 23.91
C ARG A 417 -15.35 5.56 24.41
N PHE A 418 -14.24 5.99 23.77
CA PHE A 418 -12.91 5.56 24.15
C PHE A 418 -12.02 6.73 24.59
N ARG A 419 -11.26 6.48 25.64
CA ARG A 419 -10.14 7.33 26.04
C ARG A 419 -8.86 6.52 25.98
N VAL A 420 -7.89 6.97 25.20
CA VAL A 420 -6.55 6.39 25.15
C VAL A 420 -5.69 7.06 26.22
N CYS A 421 -5.04 6.27 27.07
CA CYS A 421 -4.30 6.74 28.23
C CYS A 421 -2.87 6.23 28.24
N THR A 422 -1.90 7.12 28.50
CA THR A 422 -0.47 6.79 28.63
C THR A 422 -0.13 6.08 29.93
N GLU A 423 -0.83 6.45 31.04
CA GLU A 423 -0.59 5.92 32.39
C GLU A 423 -1.89 5.47 33.07
N HIS A 424 -1.74 4.83 34.22
CA HIS A 424 -2.89 4.39 35.04
C HIS A 424 -3.84 5.54 35.35
N TYR A 425 -5.09 5.38 34.94
CA TYR A 425 -6.12 6.36 35.17
C TYR A 425 -6.64 6.24 36.60
N ARG A 426 -6.27 7.17 37.47
CA ARG A 426 -6.61 7.15 38.90
C ARG A 426 -7.95 7.79 39.25
N GLN A 427 -8.61 8.47 38.30
CA GLN A 427 -9.93 9.07 38.55
C GLN A 427 -11.03 8.01 38.48
N LYS A 428 -12.20 8.28 39.14
CA LYS A 428 -13.38 7.42 39.02
C LYS A 428 -13.69 7.20 37.55
N SER A 429 -13.62 5.96 37.08
CA SER A 429 -13.95 5.60 35.72
C SER A 429 -15.41 5.90 35.42
N ASN A 430 -15.69 6.56 34.31
CA ASN A 430 -17.07 6.73 33.85
C ASN A 430 -17.54 5.37 33.28
N PRO A 431 -18.65 4.79 33.79
CA PRO A 431 -19.12 3.48 33.34
C PRO A 431 -19.46 3.42 31.85
N ASN A 432 -19.73 4.58 31.22
CA ASN A 432 -20.04 4.68 29.79
C ASN A 432 -18.81 4.98 28.92
N THR A 433 -17.61 4.76 29.43
CA THR A 433 -16.36 5.06 28.69
C THR A 433 -15.38 3.91 28.90
N TYR A 434 -14.84 3.40 27.81
CA TYR A 434 -13.75 2.44 27.82
C TYR A 434 -12.41 3.19 27.81
N TYR A 435 -11.48 2.69 28.61
CA TYR A 435 -10.13 3.26 28.76
C TYR A 435 -9.12 2.30 28.13
N ALA A 436 -8.54 2.66 27.03
CA ALA A 436 -7.45 1.92 26.40
C ALA A 436 -6.14 2.30 27.06
N MET A 437 -5.65 1.43 27.97
CA MET A 437 -4.54 1.72 28.88
C MET A 437 -3.21 1.21 28.34
N HIS A 438 -2.24 2.11 28.18
CA HIS A 438 -0.86 1.73 27.93
C HIS A 438 -0.17 1.22 29.21
N LYS A 439 0.91 0.44 29.06
CA LYS A 439 1.68 -0.14 30.19
C LYS A 439 0.86 -0.99 31.15
N MET A 440 -0.28 -1.49 30.70
CA MET A 440 -1.15 -2.40 31.47
C MET A 440 -1.11 -3.78 30.83
N GLU A 441 -0.74 -4.80 31.60
CA GLU A 441 -0.71 -6.20 31.15
C GLU A 441 -2.12 -6.81 31.16
N MET A 442 -2.84 -6.64 32.26
CA MET A 442 -4.20 -7.17 32.49
C MET A 442 -5.13 -6.02 32.88
N GLY A 443 -6.29 -5.97 32.24
CA GLY A 443 -7.30 -4.96 32.51
C GLY A 443 -8.25 -5.35 33.64
N HIS A 444 -9.13 -4.42 34.01
CA HIS A 444 -10.24 -4.65 34.93
C HIS A 444 -11.39 -3.69 34.64
N GLY A 445 -12.61 -4.21 34.68
CA GLY A 445 -13.81 -3.41 34.40
C GLY A 445 -13.78 -2.79 33.01
N ASN A 446 -13.79 -1.47 32.89
CA ASN A 446 -13.72 -0.75 31.62
C ASN A 446 -12.31 -0.22 31.27
N GLN A 447 -11.30 -0.62 32.03
CA GLN A 447 -9.90 -0.37 31.72
C GLN A 447 -9.29 -1.57 31.00
N ILE A 448 -9.01 -1.41 29.73
CA ILE A 448 -8.61 -2.47 28.81
C ILE A 448 -7.17 -2.22 28.37
N PRO A 449 -6.28 -3.22 28.42
CA PRO A 449 -4.92 -3.06 27.91
C PRO A 449 -4.91 -2.62 26.45
N LEU A 450 -4.20 -1.54 26.12
CA LEU A 450 -4.15 -1.01 24.76
C LEU A 450 -3.64 -2.05 23.74
N TRP A 451 -2.69 -2.89 24.14
CA TRP A 451 -2.12 -3.91 23.27
C TRP A 451 -3.15 -4.92 22.76
N LEU A 452 -4.25 -5.19 23.52
CA LEU A 452 -5.31 -6.11 23.11
C LEU A 452 -6.04 -5.65 21.83
N PHE A 453 -6.18 -4.33 21.62
CA PHE A 453 -6.79 -3.83 20.38
C PHE A 453 -5.95 -4.17 19.13
N GLY A 454 -4.66 -4.50 19.30
CA GLY A 454 -3.84 -5.05 18.25
C GLY A 454 -4.15 -6.49 17.85
N PHE A 455 -5.14 -7.12 18.50
CA PHE A 455 -5.64 -8.47 18.19
C PHE A 455 -6.98 -8.45 17.44
N LEU A 456 -7.45 -7.29 17.00
CA LEU A 456 -8.67 -7.17 16.19
C LEU A 456 -8.56 -7.82 14.79
N TYR A 457 -7.35 -8.14 14.33
CA TYR A 457 -7.10 -8.87 13.09
C TYR A 457 -5.73 -9.55 13.11
#